data_a736afbd3eaa2ef157cbcf9236f336d6
#
_entry.id   a736afbd3eaa2ef157cbcf9236f336d6
#
_cell.length_a   1.000
_cell.length_b   1.000
_cell.length_c   1.000
_cell.angle_alpha   90.00
_cell.angle_beta   90.00
_cell.angle_gamma   90.00
#
_symmetry.space_group_name_H-M   'P 1'
#
loop_
_entity.id
_entity.type
_entity.pdbx_description
1 polymer ?
#
loop_
_entity_poly.entity_id
_entity_poly.type
_entity_poly.pdbx_seq_one_letter_code
_entity_poly.pdbx_strand_id
1 'polypeptide(L)'
;MATGMGTQTVLQVSGLSTIYPTPRGNVEAVRGVDLALDEGDVLAIVGESGCGKSACLLSIMRLVPHPGRVIAGSVMFQGRDLMKLGARDMREVRGRDIAMVFQDPMTTLNPAFRVGDQIAESLRVHGLLPGFPASLARRSRAREREMVTELMRQVGIPSPETRHLEYPHQFSGGMQQRILIAIALACKPRVLLADEPTTALDVTIQAQVLELMREINETTGTAIVLVTHDLAIAAEFCREVAVMYAGQIVEQGPIDAVLEDPVHPYTRGLLRSIPRLGERKPLTPIMGEVPDLAALGPGCSFAPRCEARRPCCDISQPELVAVDGRRLVRCHARRD
;
A
#
# COMPACT_ATOMS: atom_id res chain seq x y z
N MET A 1 28.15 -12.80 19.23
CA MET A 1 28.24 -13.08 17.79
C MET A 1 26.82 -13.40 17.33
N ALA A 2 26.06 -12.41 16.94
CA ALA A 2 24.75 -12.62 16.33
C ALA A 2 24.99 -12.71 14.83
N THR A 3 24.89 -13.91 14.28
CA THR A 3 24.83 -14.15 12.83
C THR A 3 23.62 -13.44 12.29
N GLY A 4 23.84 -12.36 11.53
CA GLY A 4 22.78 -11.69 10.78
C GLY A 4 22.16 -12.72 9.82
N MET A 5 20.96 -13.16 10.12
CA MET A 5 20.09 -13.80 9.14
C MET A 5 19.84 -12.75 8.07
N GLY A 6 20.42 -12.91 6.89
CA GLY A 6 20.13 -12.05 5.75
C GLY A 6 18.62 -12.11 5.49
N THR A 7 17.95 -10.99 5.69
CA THR A 7 16.53 -10.85 5.38
C THR A 7 16.34 -11.11 3.89
N GLN A 8 15.43 -12.01 3.55
CA GLN A 8 15.19 -12.38 2.16
C GLN A 8 14.19 -11.41 1.55
N THR A 9 14.57 -10.74 0.48
CA THR A 9 13.64 -9.87 -0.26
C THR A 9 12.46 -10.67 -0.78
N VAL A 10 11.26 -10.34 -0.29
CA VAL A 10 10.00 -11.00 -0.64
C VAL A 10 9.36 -10.40 -1.88
N LEU A 11 9.47 -9.06 -2.03
CA LEU A 11 8.93 -8.33 -3.17
C LEU A 11 9.95 -7.30 -3.66
N GLN A 12 10.27 -7.31 -4.95
CA GLN A 12 11.11 -6.31 -5.59
C GLN A 12 10.42 -5.76 -6.82
N VAL A 13 10.23 -4.45 -6.86
CA VAL A 13 9.67 -3.69 -7.97
C VAL A 13 10.79 -2.93 -8.64
N SER A 14 10.95 -3.02 -9.96
CA SER A 14 12.00 -2.35 -10.69
C SER A 14 11.45 -1.68 -11.95
N GLY A 15 11.65 -0.36 -12.05
CA GLY A 15 11.27 0.45 -13.20
C GLY A 15 9.78 0.42 -13.55
N LEU A 16 8.90 0.18 -12.56
CA LEU A 16 7.45 0.02 -12.80
C LEU A 16 6.84 1.29 -13.34
N SER A 17 6.17 1.19 -14.50
CA SER A 17 5.53 2.33 -15.17
C SER A 17 4.13 1.97 -15.65
N THR A 18 3.18 2.88 -15.37
CA THR A 18 1.75 2.70 -15.68
C THR A 18 1.17 3.97 -16.26
N ILE A 19 0.43 3.81 -17.35
CA ILE A 19 -0.25 4.91 -18.03
C ILE A 19 -1.76 4.71 -18.04
N TYR A 20 -2.48 5.83 -18.04
CA TYR A 20 -3.91 5.91 -18.33
C TYR A 20 -4.10 6.77 -19.58
N PRO A 21 -4.47 6.19 -20.74
CA PRO A 21 -4.81 6.94 -21.92
C PRO A 21 -6.02 7.84 -21.67
N THR A 22 -5.91 9.12 -22.01
CA THR A 22 -7.00 10.09 -21.92
C THR A 22 -7.12 10.87 -23.23
N PRO A 23 -8.23 11.57 -23.49
CA PRO A 23 -8.36 12.43 -24.67
C PRO A 23 -7.30 13.54 -24.76
N ARG A 24 -6.67 13.92 -23.63
CA ARG A 24 -5.62 14.94 -23.55
C ARG A 24 -4.20 14.38 -23.68
N GLY A 25 -4.05 13.06 -23.75
CA GLY A 25 -2.75 12.38 -23.76
C GLY A 25 -2.68 11.27 -22.71
N ASN A 26 -1.52 10.65 -22.62
CA ASN A 26 -1.28 9.61 -21.61
C ASN A 26 -0.95 10.25 -20.26
N VAL A 27 -1.72 9.92 -19.26
CA VAL A 27 -1.41 10.22 -17.85
C VAL A 27 -0.45 9.14 -17.34
N GLU A 28 0.79 9.51 -17.06
CA GLU A 28 1.80 8.61 -16.49
C GLU A 28 1.64 8.56 -14.95
N ALA A 29 0.72 7.73 -14.48
CA ALA A 29 0.40 7.64 -13.05
C ALA A 29 1.52 6.98 -12.22
N VAL A 30 2.33 6.11 -12.81
CA VAL A 30 3.53 5.49 -12.21
C VAL A 30 4.65 5.59 -13.23
N ARG A 31 5.82 6.08 -12.80
CA ARG A 31 6.92 6.49 -13.68
C ARG A 31 8.25 5.98 -13.16
N GLY A 32 8.62 4.76 -13.54
CA GLY A 32 9.90 4.16 -13.18
C GLY A 32 10.07 4.03 -11.66
N VAL A 33 9.11 3.40 -10.99
CA VAL A 33 9.13 3.18 -9.54
C VAL A 33 9.96 1.94 -9.23
N ASP A 34 10.90 2.12 -8.30
CA ASP A 34 11.73 1.06 -7.71
C ASP A 34 11.41 0.95 -6.22
N LEU A 35 11.09 -0.26 -5.74
CA LEU A 35 10.82 -0.57 -4.34
C LEU A 35 11.35 -1.98 -4.02
N ALA A 36 11.85 -2.15 -2.82
CA ALA A 36 12.20 -3.47 -2.28
C ALA A 36 11.54 -3.64 -0.91
N LEU A 37 11.09 -4.84 -0.61
CA LEU A 37 10.44 -5.20 0.64
C LEU A 37 10.99 -6.56 1.08
N ASP A 38 11.58 -6.61 2.24
CA ASP A 38 12.05 -7.86 2.84
C ASP A 38 10.94 -8.52 3.67
N GLU A 39 11.12 -9.77 4.02
CA GLU A 39 10.15 -10.53 4.82
C GLU A 39 9.97 -9.87 6.20
N GLY A 40 8.71 -9.56 6.58
CA GLY A 40 8.40 -8.87 7.84
C GLY A 40 8.62 -7.36 7.83
N ASP A 41 9.04 -6.76 6.71
CA ASP A 41 9.19 -5.32 6.62
C ASP A 41 7.86 -4.57 6.56
N VAL A 42 7.89 -3.31 7.02
CA VAL A 42 6.77 -2.38 6.91
C VAL A 42 7.25 -1.11 6.22
N LEU A 43 6.81 -0.93 4.98
CA LEU A 43 7.14 0.21 4.11
C LEU A 43 5.94 1.13 3.96
N ALA A 44 6.11 2.43 4.20
CA ALA A 44 5.12 3.44 3.83
C ALA A 44 5.35 3.97 2.41
N ILE A 45 4.28 4.16 1.63
CA ILE A 45 4.29 5.02 0.44
C ILE A 45 3.44 6.23 0.75
N VAL A 46 4.07 7.42 0.82
CA VAL A 46 3.42 8.65 1.24
C VAL A 46 3.46 9.71 0.15
N GLY A 47 2.51 10.63 0.14
CA GLY A 47 2.45 11.75 -0.80
C GLY A 47 1.04 12.34 -0.93
N GLU A 48 0.93 13.47 -1.64
CA GLU A 48 -0.36 14.14 -1.88
C GLU A 48 -1.35 13.24 -2.63
N SER A 49 -2.65 13.55 -2.52
CA SER A 49 -3.69 12.84 -3.30
C SER A 49 -3.40 12.98 -4.80
N GLY A 50 -3.63 11.91 -5.56
CA GLY A 50 -3.39 11.88 -7.00
C GLY A 50 -1.92 11.71 -7.43
N CYS A 51 -0.94 11.58 -6.51
CA CYS A 51 0.47 11.41 -6.89
C CYS A 51 0.84 10.02 -7.44
N GLY A 52 -0.11 9.04 -7.45
CA GLY A 52 0.09 7.72 -8.05
C GLY A 52 0.21 6.53 -7.08
N LYS A 53 0.01 6.72 -5.77
CA LYS A 53 0.18 5.67 -4.73
C LYS A 53 -0.69 4.44 -4.99
N SER A 54 -2.00 4.62 -5.07
CA SER A 54 -2.95 3.52 -5.35
C SER A 54 -2.70 2.88 -6.71
N ALA A 55 -2.35 3.70 -7.73
CA ALA A 55 -1.98 3.20 -9.05
C ALA A 55 -0.73 2.31 -9.00
N CYS A 56 0.23 2.61 -8.12
CA CYS A 56 1.41 1.78 -7.90
C CYS A 56 1.03 0.40 -7.33
N LEU A 57 0.20 0.35 -6.28
CA LEU A 57 -0.27 -0.93 -5.71
C LEU A 57 -1.09 -1.75 -6.73
N LEU A 58 -2.02 -1.10 -7.45
CA LEU A 58 -2.80 -1.74 -8.50
C LEU A 58 -1.91 -2.26 -9.64
N SER A 59 -0.81 -1.57 -9.95
CA SER A 59 0.16 -1.99 -10.96
C SER A 59 0.93 -3.24 -10.52
N ILE A 60 1.39 -3.30 -9.27
CA ILE A 60 2.02 -4.47 -8.67
C ILE A 60 1.08 -5.68 -8.77
N MET A 61 -0.19 -5.49 -8.46
CA MET A 61 -1.21 -6.53 -8.51
C MET A 61 -1.76 -6.80 -9.92
N ARG A 62 -1.34 -6.03 -10.95
CA ARG A 62 -1.91 -6.08 -12.30
C ARG A 62 -3.45 -5.93 -12.30
N LEU A 63 -3.95 -5.05 -11.44
CA LEU A 63 -5.37 -4.69 -11.28
C LEU A 63 -5.68 -3.30 -11.82
N VAL A 64 -4.79 -2.72 -12.61
CA VAL A 64 -5.00 -1.41 -13.25
C VAL A 64 -6.27 -1.47 -14.11
N PRO A 65 -7.28 -0.60 -13.81
CA PRO A 65 -8.53 -0.60 -14.55
C PRO A 65 -8.35 -0.10 -15.99
N HIS A 66 -9.06 -0.70 -16.93
CA HIS A 66 -9.11 -0.22 -18.33
C HIS A 66 -9.59 1.24 -18.37
N PRO A 67 -8.99 2.12 -19.22
CA PRO A 67 -7.99 1.86 -20.26
C PRO A 67 -6.53 1.90 -19.79
N GLY A 68 -6.28 2.00 -18.48
CA GLY A 68 -4.94 1.99 -17.90
C GLY A 68 -4.21 0.66 -18.19
N ARG A 69 -2.89 0.74 -18.25
CA ARG A 69 -2.01 -0.43 -18.44
C ARG A 69 -0.62 -0.20 -17.91
N VAL A 70 0.00 -1.24 -17.39
CA VAL A 70 1.44 -1.28 -17.10
C VAL A 70 2.19 -1.37 -18.42
N ILE A 71 3.16 -0.49 -18.64
CA ILE A 71 3.92 -0.38 -19.91
C ILE A 71 5.38 -0.78 -19.77
N ALA A 72 5.94 -0.77 -18.56
CA ALA A 72 7.32 -1.14 -18.31
C ALA A 72 7.54 -1.60 -16.86
N GLY A 73 8.67 -2.22 -16.61
CA GLY A 73 9.12 -2.67 -15.31
C GLY A 73 8.89 -4.16 -15.05
N SER A 74 9.40 -4.60 -13.92
CA SER A 74 9.24 -5.97 -13.40
C SER A 74 8.81 -5.93 -11.95
N VAL A 75 8.08 -6.95 -11.52
CA VAL A 75 7.68 -7.18 -10.14
C VAL A 75 8.07 -8.60 -9.76
N MET A 76 9.19 -8.73 -9.07
CA MET A 76 9.70 -10.01 -8.61
C MET A 76 9.10 -10.33 -7.25
N PHE A 77 8.41 -11.44 -7.16
CA PHE A 77 7.91 -12.01 -5.92
C PHE A 77 8.52 -13.40 -5.73
N GLN A 78 9.33 -13.57 -4.72
CA GLN A 78 10.03 -14.84 -4.44
C GLN A 78 10.73 -15.42 -5.69
N GLY A 79 11.43 -14.59 -6.46
CA GLY A 79 12.15 -15.02 -7.66
C GLY A 79 11.28 -15.21 -8.91
N ARG A 80 9.96 -14.97 -8.84
CA ARG A 80 9.03 -15.05 -9.98
C ARG A 80 8.62 -13.66 -10.44
N ASP A 81 8.77 -13.38 -11.73
CA ASP A 81 8.30 -12.10 -12.29
C ASP A 81 6.78 -12.13 -12.53
N LEU A 82 6.04 -11.39 -11.71
CA LEU A 82 4.58 -11.31 -11.77
C LEU A 82 4.08 -10.73 -13.10
N MET A 83 4.90 -9.86 -13.74
CA MET A 83 4.51 -9.25 -15.01
C MET A 83 4.46 -10.25 -16.17
N LYS A 84 5.19 -11.37 -16.04
CA LYS A 84 5.25 -12.45 -17.05
C LYS A 84 4.27 -13.59 -16.80
N LEU A 85 3.58 -13.59 -15.65
CA LEU A 85 2.63 -14.66 -15.33
C LEU A 85 1.39 -14.61 -16.21
N GLY A 86 0.87 -15.80 -16.55
CA GLY A 86 -0.45 -15.95 -17.16
C GLY A 86 -1.58 -15.53 -16.21
N ALA A 87 -2.78 -15.31 -16.75
CA ALA A 87 -3.93 -14.89 -15.95
C ALA A 87 -4.32 -15.91 -14.86
N ARG A 88 -4.12 -17.20 -15.11
CA ARG A 88 -4.37 -18.28 -14.14
C ARG A 88 -3.40 -18.21 -12.98
N ASP A 89 -2.09 -18.16 -13.27
CA ASP A 89 -1.05 -18.13 -12.25
C ASP A 89 -1.13 -16.85 -11.40
N MET A 90 -1.46 -15.72 -12.03
CA MET A 90 -1.67 -14.47 -11.31
C MET A 90 -2.89 -14.52 -10.36
N ARG A 91 -3.94 -15.28 -10.70
CA ARG A 91 -5.07 -15.51 -9.77
C ARG A 91 -4.67 -16.32 -8.55
N GLU A 92 -3.73 -17.25 -8.69
CA GLU A 92 -3.19 -18.03 -7.57
C GLU A 92 -2.37 -17.15 -6.62
N VAL A 93 -1.63 -16.15 -7.14
CA VAL A 93 -0.85 -15.20 -6.33
C VAL A 93 -1.75 -14.22 -5.57
N ARG A 94 -2.77 -13.66 -6.27
CA ARG A 94 -3.68 -12.68 -5.68
C ARG A 94 -4.51 -13.28 -4.56
N GLY A 95 -4.48 -12.67 -3.38
CA GLY A 95 -5.21 -13.10 -2.18
C GLY A 95 -4.55 -14.25 -1.42
N ARG A 96 -3.75 -15.09 -2.08
CA ARG A 96 -3.03 -16.18 -1.41
C ARG A 96 -1.64 -15.76 -0.95
N ASP A 97 -0.82 -15.25 -1.87
CA ASP A 97 0.57 -14.89 -1.62
C ASP A 97 0.72 -13.39 -1.37
N ILE A 98 0.03 -12.59 -2.16
CA ILE A 98 -0.06 -11.13 -2.02
C ILE A 98 -1.53 -10.76 -1.91
N ALA A 99 -1.93 -10.16 -0.78
CA ALA A 99 -3.27 -9.65 -0.56
C ALA A 99 -3.30 -8.12 -0.62
N MET A 100 -4.48 -7.55 -0.88
CA MET A 100 -4.69 -6.12 -0.92
C MET A 100 -5.92 -5.72 -0.10
N VAL A 101 -5.76 -4.69 0.73
CA VAL A 101 -6.86 -3.98 1.39
C VAL A 101 -7.09 -2.69 0.63
N PHE A 102 -8.31 -2.50 0.11
CA PHE A 102 -8.69 -1.33 -0.67
C PHE A 102 -9.16 -0.19 0.23
N GLN A 103 -9.09 1.03 -0.28
CA GLN A 103 -9.34 2.27 0.45
C GLN A 103 -10.75 2.37 1.05
N ASP A 104 -11.80 1.97 0.32
CA ASP A 104 -13.19 2.14 0.74
C ASP A 104 -13.87 0.79 0.99
N PRO A 105 -14.17 0.46 2.26
CA PRO A 105 -14.85 -0.79 2.60
C PRO A 105 -16.30 -0.83 2.09
N MET A 106 -16.97 0.33 1.96
CA MET A 106 -18.37 0.37 1.55
C MET A 106 -18.56 -0.02 0.07
N THR A 107 -17.57 0.27 -0.76
CA THR A 107 -17.59 -0.11 -2.18
C THR A 107 -16.97 -1.47 -2.44
N THR A 108 -16.12 -1.96 -1.53
CA THR A 108 -15.40 -3.23 -1.67
C THR A 108 -16.23 -4.42 -1.20
N LEU A 109 -16.92 -4.29 -0.04
CA LEU A 109 -17.81 -5.35 0.45
C LEU A 109 -19.10 -5.39 -0.36
N ASN A 110 -19.47 -6.58 -0.83
CA ASN A 110 -20.74 -6.76 -1.54
C ASN A 110 -21.91 -6.75 -0.54
N PRO A 111 -22.83 -5.76 -0.63
CA PRO A 111 -23.92 -5.61 0.34
C PRO A 111 -24.96 -6.74 0.29
N ALA A 112 -25.01 -7.51 -0.79
CA ALA A 112 -25.97 -8.60 -0.98
C ALA A 112 -25.52 -9.92 -0.34
N PHE A 113 -24.25 -10.05 0.08
CA PHE A 113 -23.70 -11.24 0.69
C PHE A 113 -23.36 -11.03 2.16
N ARG A 114 -23.52 -12.08 2.97
CA ARG A 114 -23.12 -12.07 4.37
C ARG A 114 -21.61 -11.92 4.49
N VAL A 115 -21.14 -11.27 5.55
CA VAL A 115 -19.70 -11.06 5.74
C VAL A 115 -18.94 -12.37 5.88
N GLY A 116 -19.51 -13.36 6.55
CA GLY A 116 -18.92 -14.70 6.67
C GLY A 116 -18.75 -15.41 5.34
N ASP A 117 -19.70 -15.24 4.42
CA ASP A 117 -19.62 -15.84 3.07
C ASP A 117 -18.51 -15.21 2.23
N GLN A 118 -18.29 -13.90 2.38
CA GLN A 118 -17.22 -13.15 1.68
C GLN A 118 -15.83 -13.53 2.21
N ILE A 119 -15.68 -13.72 3.53
CA ILE A 119 -14.43 -14.25 4.11
C ILE A 119 -14.19 -15.69 3.64
N ALA A 120 -15.22 -16.54 3.66
CA ALA A 120 -15.14 -17.92 3.23
C ALA A 120 -14.80 -18.07 1.74
N GLU A 121 -15.20 -17.11 0.90
CA GLU A 121 -14.89 -17.11 -0.53
C GLU A 121 -13.39 -17.14 -0.79
N SER A 122 -12.61 -16.33 -0.07
CA SER A 122 -11.14 -16.34 -0.18
C SER A 122 -10.57 -17.73 0.15
N LEU A 123 -11.08 -18.37 1.20
CA LEU A 123 -10.65 -19.72 1.60
C LEU A 123 -11.02 -20.78 0.55
N ARG A 124 -12.20 -20.65 -0.07
CA ARG A 124 -12.69 -21.60 -1.10
C ARG A 124 -11.91 -21.46 -2.40
N VAL A 125 -11.72 -20.23 -2.87
CA VAL A 125 -11.02 -19.95 -4.14
C VAL A 125 -9.59 -20.47 -4.12
N HIS A 126 -8.93 -20.42 -2.97
CA HIS A 126 -7.55 -20.88 -2.80
C HIS A 126 -7.41 -22.32 -2.28
N GLY A 127 -8.51 -23.06 -2.21
CA GLY A 127 -8.49 -24.49 -1.85
C GLY A 127 -8.07 -24.77 -0.40
N LEU A 128 -8.18 -23.79 0.49
CA LEU A 128 -7.86 -23.95 1.92
C LEU A 128 -8.97 -24.66 2.70
N LEU A 129 -10.17 -24.72 2.11
CA LEU A 129 -11.25 -25.55 2.60
C LEU A 129 -11.20 -26.88 1.85
N PRO A 130 -11.11 -28.01 2.55
CA PRO A 130 -11.10 -29.32 1.91
C PRO A 130 -12.37 -29.51 1.09
N GLY A 131 -12.23 -29.82 -0.20
CA GLY A 131 -13.30 -30.27 -1.07
C GLY A 131 -13.79 -31.62 -0.57
N PHE A 132 -14.88 -31.64 0.17
CA PHE A 132 -15.50 -32.90 0.64
C PHE A 132 -16.54 -33.37 -0.37
N PRO A 133 -16.65 -34.71 -0.58
CA PRO A 133 -17.81 -35.27 -1.25
C PRO A 133 -19.11 -34.88 -0.52
N ALA A 134 -20.22 -34.83 -1.24
CA ALA A 134 -21.52 -34.37 -0.72
C ALA A 134 -21.95 -35.06 0.60
N SER A 135 -21.49 -36.28 0.85
CA SER A 135 -21.70 -37.03 2.09
C SER A 135 -21.04 -36.42 3.33
N LEU A 136 -20.03 -35.56 3.17
CA LEU A 136 -19.29 -34.88 4.24
C LEU A 136 -19.55 -33.37 4.28
N ALA A 137 -20.51 -32.87 3.53
CA ALA A 137 -20.84 -31.43 3.41
C ALA A 137 -21.12 -30.74 4.77
N ARG A 138 -21.68 -31.48 5.75
CA ARG A 138 -21.87 -30.93 7.12
C ARG A 138 -20.56 -30.65 7.83
N ARG A 139 -19.55 -31.51 7.71
CA ARG A 139 -18.23 -31.33 8.32
C ARG A 139 -17.47 -30.19 7.63
N SER A 140 -17.62 -30.07 6.31
CA SER A 140 -17.03 -28.97 5.52
C SER A 140 -17.58 -27.62 5.97
N ARG A 141 -18.90 -27.48 6.13
CA ARG A 141 -19.53 -26.23 6.60
C ARG A 141 -19.16 -25.89 8.04
N ALA A 142 -19.03 -26.88 8.92
CA ALA A 142 -18.58 -26.63 10.29
C ALA A 142 -17.14 -26.10 10.33
N ARG A 143 -16.25 -26.71 9.54
CA ARG A 143 -14.85 -26.26 9.43
C ARG A 143 -14.72 -24.87 8.83
N GLU A 144 -15.48 -24.59 7.75
CA GLU A 144 -15.55 -23.28 7.15
C GLU A 144 -16.01 -22.22 8.17
N ARG A 145 -17.09 -22.49 8.88
CA ARG A 145 -17.58 -21.58 9.92
C ARG A 145 -16.54 -21.35 11.03
N GLU A 146 -15.87 -22.40 11.47
CA GLU A 146 -14.80 -22.31 12.47
C GLU A 146 -13.67 -21.39 11.99
N MET A 147 -13.18 -21.57 10.75
CA MET A 147 -12.13 -20.73 10.18
C MET A 147 -12.57 -19.26 10.01
N VAL A 148 -13.80 -19.04 9.53
CA VAL A 148 -14.37 -17.69 9.38
C VAL A 148 -14.51 -17.00 10.74
N THR A 149 -15.07 -17.67 11.74
CA THR A 149 -15.24 -17.08 13.08
C THR A 149 -13.90 -16.83 13.75
N GLU A 150 -12.90 -17.66 13.51
CA GLU A 150 -11.54 -17.44 14.01
C GLU A 150 -10.90 -16.19 13.35
N LEU A 151 -10.98 -16.03 12.02
CA LEU A 151 -10.52 -14.84 11.33
C LEU A 151 -11.23 -13.58 11.84
N MET A 152 -12.55 -13.63 12.02
CA MET A 152 -13.31 -12.50 12.59
C MET A 152 -12.87 -12.17 14.02
N ARG A 153 -12.52 -13.17 14.82
CA ARG A 153 -12.02 -12.99 16.18
C ARG A 153 -10.63 -12.34 16.17
N GLN A 154 -9.74 -12.81 15.30
CA GLN A 154 -8.39 -12.26 15.14
C GLN A 154 -8.40 -10.76 14.78
N VAL A 155 -9.37 -10.33 13.96
CA VAL A 155 -9.52 -8.91 13.64
C VAL A 155 -10.40 -8.14 14.65
N GLY A 156 -10.75 -8.74 15.78
CA GLY A 156 -11.46 -8.09 16.87
C GLY A 156 -12.95 -7.78 16.58
N ILE A 157 -13.62 -8.59 15.75
CA ILE A 157 -15.08 -8.52 15.59
C ILE A 157 -15.74 -9.19 16.78
N PRO A 158 -16.59 -8.51 17.55
CA PRO A 158 -17.29 -9.11 18.70
C PRO A 158 -18.33 -10.11 18.26
N SER A 159 -18.55 -11.19 19.04
CA SER A 159 -19.54 -12.23 18.81
C SER A 159 -19.52 -12.82 17.40
N PRO A 160 -18.35 -13.29 16.90
CA PRO A 160 -18.20 -13.75 15.51
C PRO A 160 -19.07 -14.96 15.20
N GLU A 161 -19.43 -15.77 16.21
CA GLU A 161 -20.28 -16.96 16.10
C GLU A 161 -21.70 -16.68 15.60
N THR A 162 -22.18 -15.45 15.77
CA THR A 162 -23.47 -14.97 15.30
C THR A 162 -23.33 -13.98 14.15
N ARG A 163 -22.38 -13.06 14.26
CA ARG A 163 -22.25 -11.94 13.34
C ARG A 163 -21.71 -12.30 11.96
N HIS A 164 -21.10 -13.48 11.79
CA HIS A 164 -20.72 -13.95 10.45
C HIS A 164 -21.93 -14.12 9.50
N LEU A 165 -23.16 -14.20 10.05
CA LEU A 165 -24.41 -14.28 9.29
C LEU A 165 -24.99 -12.91 8.91
N GLU A 166 -24.44 -11.83 9.44
CA GLU A 166 -24.88 -10.46 9.19
C GLU A 166 -24.32 -9.94 7.84
N TYR A 167 -24.98 -8.87 7.35
CA TYR A 167 -24.61 -8.20 6.11
C TYR A 167 -23.72 -6.98 6.38
N PRO A 168 -22.92 -6.49 5.40
CA PRO A 168 -22.01 -5.36 5.61
C PRO A 168 -22.66 -4.12 6.23
N HIS A 169 -23.87 -3.75 5.83
CA HIS A 169 -24.58 -2.58 6.35
C HIS A 169 -24.95 -2.65 7.85
N GLN A 170 -24.85 -3.81 8.48
CA GLN A 170 -25.07 -4.03 9.91
C GLN A 170 -23.82 -3.77 10.77
N PHE A 171 -22.69 -3.42 10.12
CA PHE A 171 -21.41 -3.14 10.77
C PHE A 171 -21.06 -1.66 10.65
N SER A 172 -20.38 -1.11 11.66
CA SER A 172 -19.76 0.22 11.56
C SER A 172 -18.64 0.23 10.53
N GLY A 173 -18.25 1.40 10.03
CA GLY A 173 -17.15 1.55 9.06
C GLY A 173 -15.85 0.90 9.52
N GLY A 174 -15.46 1.09 10.79
CA GLY A 174 -14.29 0.44 11.36
C GLY A 174 -14.40 -1.10 11.44
N MET A 175 -15.61 -1.63 11.69
CA MET A 175 -15.83 -3.08 11.65
C MET A 175 -15.80 -3.61 10.20
N GLN A 176 -16.32 -2.87 9.24
CA GLN A 176 -16.23 -3.23 7.82
C GLN A 176 -14.77 -3.26 7.36
N GLN A 177 -13.95 -2.30 7.80
CA GLN A 177 -12.52 -2.29 7.53
C GLN A 177 -11.82 -3.52 8.12
N ARG A 178 -12.14 -3.90 9.36
CA ARG A 178 -11.62 -5.13 9.98
C ARG A 178 -12.04 -6.40 9.23
N ILE A 179 -13.26 -6.42 8.66
CA ILE A 179 -13.73 -7.52 7.80
C ILE A 179 -12.91 -7.59 6.51
N LEU A 180 -12.59 -6.45 5.86
CA LEU A 180 -11.69 -6.44 4.70
C LEU A 180 -10.30 -6.97 5.03
N ILE A 181 -9.77 -6.61 6.19
CA ILE A 181 -8.51 -7.15 6.68
C ILE A 181 -8.63 -8.67 6.91
N ALA A 182 -9.73 -9.16 7.50
CA ALA A 182 -9.97 -10.60 7.65
C ALA A 182 -10.00 -11.33 6.31
N ILE A 183 -10.64 -10.76 5.29
CA ILE A 183 -10.67 -11.30 3.92
C ILE A 183 -9.24 -11.37 3.34
N ALA A 184 -8.46 -10.29 3.49
CA ALA A 184 -7.09 -10.22 3.00
C ALA A 184 -6.17 -11.25 3.70
N LEU A 185 -6.39 -11.47 4.99
CA LEU A 185 -5.59 -12.40 5.82
C LEU A 185 -6.02 -13.86 5.73
N ALA A 186 -7.17 -14.16 5.12
CA ALA A 186 -7.75 -15.50 5.09
C ALA A 186 -6.76 -16.58 4.63
N CYS A 187 -5.87 -16.22 3.69
CA CYS A 187 -4.86 -17.12 3.13
C CYS A 187 -3.47 -16.97 3.76
N LYS A 188 -3.31 -16.15 4.80
CA LYS A 188 -2.01 -15.84 5.43
C LYS A 188 -0.96 -15.37 4.41
N PRO A 189 -1.20 -14.25 3.73
CA PRO A 189 -0.34 -13.78 2.66
C PRO A 189 1.05 -13.41 3.18
N ARG A 190 2.07 -13.51 2.35
CA ARG A 190 3.43 -13.03 2.67
C ARG A 190 3.57 -11.52 2.53
N VAL A 191 2.76 -10.91 1.66
CA VAL A 191 2.73 -9.45 1.44
C VAL A 191 1.30 -8.95 1.54
N LEU A 192 1.10 -7.90 2.32
CA LEU A 192 -0.15 -7.16 2.43
C LEU A 192 0.05 -5.75 1.86
N LEU A 193 -0.69 -5.43 0.81
CA LEU A 193 -0.76 -4.09 0.23
C LEU A 193 -1.97 -3.38 0.81
N ALA A 194 -1.78 -2.33 1.62
CA ALA A 194 -2.85 -1.60 2.28
C ALA A 194 -2.97 -0.20 1.68
N ASP A 195 -4.03 0.03 0.91
CA ASP A 195 -4.30 1.31 0.25
C ASP A 195 -5.20 2.18 1.14
N GLU A 196 -4.60 3.13 1.84
CA GLU A 196 -5.27 4.05 2.76
C GLU A 196 -6.27 3.35 3.72
N PRO A 197 -5.85 2.30 4.47
CA PRO A 197 -6.76 1.42 5.19
C PRO A 197 -7.46 2.09 6.38
N THR A 198 -7.10 3.32 6.72
CA THR A 198 -7.65 4.07 7.85
C THR A 198 -8.37 5.35 7.42
N THR A 199 -8.45 5.64 6.13
CA THR A 199 -9.17 6.81 5.61
C THR A 199 -10.65 6.72 5.96
N ALA A 200 -11.25 7.84 6.37
CA ALA A 200 -12.62 7.98 6.84
C ALA A 200 -12.98 7.25 8.17
N LEU A 201 -11.96 6.79 8.93
CA LEU A 201 -12.15 6.29 10.29
C LEU A 201 -11.84 7.38 11.32
N ASP A 202 -12.51 7.32 12.46
CA ASP A 202 -12.12 8.15 13.61
C ASP A 202 -10.75 7.73 14.17
N VAL A 203 -10.07 8.66 14.86
CA VAL A 203 -8.69 8.48 15.35
C VAL A 203 -8.54 7.23 16.23
N THR A 204 -9.55 6.91 17.05
CA THR A 204 -9.52 5.74 17.92
C THR A 204 -9.57 4.44 17.15
N ILE A 205 -10.46 4.35 16.17
CA ILE A 205 -10.59 3.17 15.31
C ILE A 205 -9.38 3.03 14.39
N GLN A 206 -8.84 4.15 13.89
CA GLN A 206 -7.61 4.18 13.11
C GLN A 206 -6.43 3.55 13.89
N ALA A 207 -6.20 3.99 15.14
CA ALA A 207 -5.16 3.41 16.00
C ALA A 207 -5.37 1.90 16.21
N GLN A 208 -6.60 1.45 16.41
CA GLN A 208 -6.93 0.03 16.57
C GLN A 208 -6.69 -0.79 15.30
N VAL A 209 -6.92 -0.22 14.11
CA VAL A 209 -6.63 -0.91 12.82
C VAL A 209 -5.13 -1.03 12.61
N LEU A 210 -4.35 0.02 12.91
CA LEU A 210 -2.89 -0.02 12.80
C LEU A 210 -2.28 -1.01 13.78
N GLU A 211 -2.78 -1.06 15.02
CA GLU A 211 -2.32 -2.03 16.01
C GLU A 211 -2.61 -3.47 15.56
N LEU A 212 -3.80 -3.73 15.05
CA LEU A 212 -4.13 -5.03 14.44
C LEU A 212 -3.14 -5.40 13.32
N MET A 213 -2.82 -4.45 12.43
CA MET A 213 -1.85 -4.70 11.35
C MET A 213 -0.44 -4.96 11.90
N ARG A 214 -0.04 -4.30 13.00
CA ARG A 214 1.23 -4.56 13.70
C ARG A 214 1.28 -5.96 14.29
N GLU A 215 0.24 -6.37 15.02
CA GLU A 215 0.12 -7.72 15.57
C GLU A 215 0.22 -8.80 14.47
N ILE A 216 -0.38 -8.55 13.32
CA ILE A 216 -0.31 -9.44 12.16
C ILE A 216 1.12 -9.53 11.64
N ASN A 217 1.78 -8.39 11.40
CA ASN A 217 3.16 -8.35 10.94
C ASN A 217 4.08 -9.12 11.88
N GLU A 218 3.98 -8.88 13.19
CA GLU A 218 4.81 -9.51 14.22
C GLU A 218 4.55 -11.01 14.38
N THR A 219 3.29 -11.44 14.29
CA THR A 219 2.92 -12.84 14.53
C THR A 219 3.07 -13.73 13.33
N THR A 220 2.89 -13.19 12.12
CA THR A 220 2.90 -13.97 10.87
C THR A 220 4.11 -13.72 9.99
N GLY A 221 4.88 -12.66 10.26
CA GLY A 221 5.97 -12.22 9.38
C GLY A 221 5.50 -11.66 8.04
N THR A 222 4.19 -11.34 7.91
CA THR A 222 3.65 -10.71 6.70
C THR A 222 4.29 -9.35 6.49
N ALA A 223 4.94 -9.14 5.35
CA ALA A 223 5.47 -7.84 4.97
C ALA A 223 4.34 -6.90 4.54
N ILE A 224 4.40 -5.62 4.92
CA ILE A 224 3.30 -4.67 4.69
C ILE A 224 3.78 -3.47 3.88
N VAL A 225 3.05 -3.13 2.82
CA VAL A 225 3.15 -1.83 2.15
C VAL A 225 1.92 -1.01 2.53
N LEU A 226 2.14 0.06 3.29
CA LEU A 226 1.09 0.99 3.71
C LEU A 226 1.09 2.23 2.82
N VAL A 227 0.04 2.45 2.06
CA VAL A 227 -0.20 3.72 1.39
C VAL A 227 -0.98 4.63 2.32
N THR A 228 -0.49 5.84 2.53
CA THR A 228 -1.18 6.88 3.31
C THR A 228 -0.79 8.28 2.82
N HIS A 229 -1.63 9.25 3.08
CA HIS A 229 -1.29 10.67 2.94
C HIS A 229 -0.84 11.29 4.28
N ASP A 230 -0.92 10.53 5.38
CA ASP A 230 -0.56 10.98 6.72
C ASP A 230 0.84 10.45 7.11
N LEU A 231 1.81 11.35 7.17
CA LEU A 231 3.17 11.03 7.60
C LEU A 231 3.28 10.67 9.07
N ALA A 232 2.34 11.13 9.93
CA ALA A 232 2.34 10.77 11.34
C ALA A 232 2.00 9.28 11.51
N ILE A 233 1.02 8.78 10.75
CA ILE A 233 0.69 7.36 10.68
C ILE A 233 1.89 6.55 10.18
N ALA A 234 2.53 7.03 9.11
CA ALA A 234 3.71 6.37 8.57
C ALA A 234 4.84 6.30 9.61
N ALA A 235 5.09 7.39 10.34
CA ALA A 235 6.10 7.47 11.39
C ALA A 235 5.85 6.52 12.57
N GLU A 236 4.60 6.33 12.95
CA GLU A 236 4.22 5.47 14.07
C GLU A 236 4.29 3.97 13.71
N PHE A 237 3.96 3.64 12.45
CA PHE A 237 3.73 2.27 12.05
C PHE A 237 4.86 1.66 11.22
N CYS A 238 5.54 2.45 10.36
CA CYS A 238 6.49 1.92 9.37
C CYS A 238 7.95 2.11 9.78
N ARG A 239 8.84 1.28 9.24
CA ARG A 239 10.30 1.39 9.41
C ARG A 239 10.97 2.10 8.24
N GLU A 240 10.41 1.94 7.05
CA GLU A 240 10.90 2.54 5.81
C GLU A 240 9.80 3.41 5.19
N VAL A 241 10.20 4.45 4.49
CA VAL A 241 9.28 5.32 3.76
C VAL A 241 9.77 5.60 2.35
N ALA A 242 8.83 5.59 1.41
CA ALA A 242 9.00 6.05 0.03
C ALA A 242 8.06 7.23 -0.22
N VAL A 243 8.63 8.42 -0.39
CA VAL A 243 7.86 9.64 -0.67
C VAL A 243 7.61 9.72 -2.17
N MET A 244 6.34 9.77 -2.56
CA MET A 244 5.91 9.75 -3.96
C MET A 244 5.37 11.11 -4.39
N TYR A 245 5.83 11.60 -5.53
CA TYR A 245 5.35 12.82 -6.17
C TYR A 245 5.24 12.64 -7.68
N ALA A 246 4.11 13.01 -8.26
CA ALA A 246 3.88 12.97 -9.71
C ALA A 246 4.30 11.64 -10.36
N GLY A 247 3.93 10.51 -9.77
CA GLY A 247 4.20 9.16 -10.26
C GLY A 247 5.59 8.61 -9.96
N GLN A 248 6.47 9.35 -9.27
CA GLN A 248 7.85 8.95 -8.99
C GLN A 248 8.16 8.94 -7.50
N ILE A 249 9.07 8.05 -7.09
CA ILE A 249 9.68 8.13 -5.76
C ILE A 249 10.74 9.24 -5.80
N VAL A 250 10.57 10.24 -4.92
CA VAL A 250 11.45 11.40 -4.82
C VAL A 250 12.42 11.34 -3.65
N GLU A 251 12.05 10.62 -2.60
CA GLU A 251 12.91 10.32 -1.46
C GLU A 251 12.50 8.98 -0.85
N GLN A 252 13.48 8.15 -0.46
CA GLN A 252 13.25 6.85 0.16
C GLN A 252 14.34 6.54 1.16
N GLY A 253 13.97 5.87 2.26
CA GLY A 253 14.91 5.40 3.28
C GLY A 253 14.25 5.11 4.62
N PRO A 254 15.05 4.88 5.67
CA PRO A 254 14.56 4.73 7.02
C PRO A 254 13.71 5.93 7.43
N ILE A 255 12.54 5.65 8.02
CA ILE A 255 11.56 6.70 8.28
C ILE A 255 12.10 7.79 9.17
N ASP A 256 12.83 7.42 10.24
CA ASP A 256 13.43 8.38 11.16
C ASP A 256 14.38 9.34 10.42
N ALA A 257 15.25 8.80 9.55
CA ALA A 257 16.20 9.62 8.79
C ALA A 257 15.52 10.58 7.82
N VAL A 258 14.44 10.14 7.17
CA VAL A 258 13.68 10.97 6.23
C VAL A 258 12.86 12.05 6.94
N LEU A 259 12.34 11.76 8.15
CA LEU A 259 11.53 12.72 8.92
C LEU A 259 12.39 13.74 9.67
N GLU A 260 13.55 13.33 10.21
CA GLU A 260 14.44 14.21 10.96
C GLU A 260 15.22 15.17 10.06
N ASP A 261 15.77 14.68 8.95
CA ASP A 261 16.57 15.49 8.01
C ASP A 261 16.19 15.24 6.55
N PRO A 262 14.97 15.63 6.12
CA PRO A 262 14.50 15.45 4.76
C PRO A 262 15.40 16.17 3.76
N VAL A 263 15.81 15.47 2.71
CA VAL A 263 16.70 16.01 1.67
C VAL A 263 15.90 16.65 0.53
N HIS A 264 14.82 15.97 0.08
CA HIS A 264 14.02 16.49 -1.02
C HIS A 264 13.14 17.67 -0.58
N PRO A 265 13.11 18.81 -1.32
CA PRO A 265 12.29 19.98 -0.94
C PRO A 265 10.78 19.67 -0.80
N TYR A 266 10.25 18.72 -1.56
CA TYR A 266 8.86 18.27 -1.41
C TYR A 266 8.63 17.60 -0.05
N THR A 267 9.51 16.69 0.39
CA THR A 267 9.43 16.03 1.70
C THR A 267 9.46 17.06 2.83
N ARG A 268 10.33 18.08 2.72
CA ARG A 268 10.37 19.22 3.65
C ARG A 268 9.04 19.97 3.69
N GLY A 269 8.45 20.20 2.50
CA GLY A 269 7.15 20.86 2.37
C GLY A 269 6.04 20.06 3.04
N LEU A 270 5.98 18.74 2.81
CA LEU A 270 5.01 17.85 3.46
C LEU A 270 5.12 17.91 4.99
N LEU A 271 6.33 17.83 5.53
CA LEU A 271 6.57 17.88 6.98
C LEU A 271 6.22 19.24 7.60
N ARG A 272 6.40 20.36 6.87
CA ARG A 272 5.99 21.70 7.32
C ARG A 272 4.47 21.90 7.33
N SER A 273 3.73 21.10 6.57
CA SER A 273 2.27 21.18 6.49
C SER A 273 1.56 20.35 7.58
N ILE A 274 2.31 19.54 8.36
CA ILE A 274 1.75 18.73 9.45
C ILE A 274 1.70 19.55 10.73
N PRO A 275 0.52 19.61 11.42
CA PRO A 275 0.42 20.25 12.73
C PRO A 275 1.24 19.49 13.77
N ARG A 276 2.09 20.21 14.52
CA ARG A 276 2.82 19.63 15.67
C ARG A 276 2.16 20.06 16.97
N LEU A 277 1.88 19.09 17.83
CA LEU A 277 1.34 19.34 19.15
C LEU A 277 2.29 20.26 19.96
N GLY A 278 1.75 21.38 20.46
CA GLY A 278 2.53 22.34 21.24
C GLY A 278 3.24 23.45 20.43
N GLU A 279 3.32 23.36 19.11
CA GLU A 279 3.86 24.43 18.28
C GLU A 279 2.75 25.37 17.81
N ARG A 280 2.85 26.68 18.13
CA ARG A 280 1.95 27.74 17.64
C ARG A 280 2.45 28.37 16.31
N LYS A 281 3.19 27.61 15.50
CA LYS A 281 3.63 28.10 14.19
C LYS A 281 2.49 27.98 13.18
N PRO A 282 2.27 28.98 12.31
CA PRO A 282 1.34 28.85 11.20
C PRO A 282 1.78 27.71 10.29
N LEU A 283 0.82 26.87 9.87
CA LEU A 283 1.08 25.83 8.89
C LEU A 283 1.49 26.47 7.57
N THR A 284 2.55 25.96 6.97
CA THR A 284 3.03 26.44 5.68
C THR A 284 2.66 25.42 4.61
N PRO A 285 1.57 25.64 3.84
CA PRO A 285 1.21 24.72 2.77
C PRO A 285 2.26 24.74 1.65
N ILE A 286 2.37 23.62 0.93
CA ILE A 286 3.17 23.60 -0.29
C ILE A 286 2.43 24.43 -1.34
N MET A 287 3.05 25.53 -1.76
CA MET A 287 2.45 26.47 -2.71
C MET A 287 2.29 25.84 -4.10
N GLY A 288 1.25 26.29 -4.83
CA GLY A 288 0.94 25.79 -6.18
C GLY A 288 0.18 24.46 -6.19
N GLU A 289 -0.14 24.00 -7.38
CA GLU A 289 -0.92 22.78 -7.61
C GLU A 289 -0.02 21.62 -8.04
N VAL A 290 -0.52 20.38 -7.80
CA VAL A 290 0.12 19.17 -8.35
C VAL A 290 0.10 19.28 -9.88
N PRO A 291 1.20 18.98 -10.58
CA PRO A 291 1.26 19.15 -12.03
C PRO A 291 0.30 18.18 -12.74
N ASP A 292 -0.22 18.62 -13.87
CA ASP A 292 -0.99 17.74 -14.75
C ASP A 292 -0.07 16.64 -15.30
N LEU A 293 -0.31 15.40 -14.88
CA LEU A 293 0.48 14.23 -15.30
C LEU A 293 0.39 13.92 -16.80
N ALA A 294 -0.58 14.51 -17.51
CA ALA A 294 -0.68 14.41 -18.98
C ALA A 294 0.23 15.43 -19.70
N ALA A 295 0.74 16.44 -19.00
CA ALA A 295 1.49 17.56 -19.58
C ALA A 295 2.84 17.78 -18.89
N LEU A 296 3.47 16.74 -18.37
CA LEU A 296 4.76 16.82 -17.71
C LEU A 296 5.86 17.21 -18.72
N GLY A 297 6.68 18.20 -18.34
CA GLY A 297 7.87 18.59 -19.10
C GLY A 297 9.05 17.64 -18.87
N PRO A 298 10.18 17.89 -19.57
CA PRO A 298 11.40 17.07 -19.45
C PRO A 298 12.14 17.25 -18.13
N GLY A 299 11.84 18.30 -17.38
CA GLY A 299 12.49 18.66 -16.12
C GLY A 299 11.91 17.97 -14.89
N CYS A 300 12.40 18.38 -13.73
CA CYS A 300 11.90 17.91 -12.44
C CYS A 300 10.43 18.28 -12.27
N SER A 301 9.57 17.28 -12.02
CA SER A 301 8.12 17.49 -11.87
C SER A 301 7.76 18.42 -10.70
N PHE A 302 8.64 18.53 -9.69
CA PHE A 302 8.44 19.44 -8.56
C PHE A 302 9.00 20.85 -8.80
N ALA A 303 9.75 21.10 -9.87
CA ALA A 303 10.39 22.40 -10.14
C ALA A 303 9.44 23.62 -10.05
N PRO A 304 8.18 23.58 -10.53
CA PRO A 304 7.25 24.71 -10.44
C PRO A 304 6.88 25.12 -9.01
N ARG A 305 6.99 24.20 -8.04
CA ARG A 305 6.62 24.38 -6.63
C ARG A 305 7.85 24.43 -5.70
N CYS A 306 9.05 24.29 -6.26
CA CYS A 306 10.28 24.09 -5.49
C CYS A 306 10.92 25.42 -5.09
N GLU A 307 11.05 25.67 -3.79
CA GLU A 307 11.77 26.84 -3.24
C GLU A 307 13.28 26.80 -3.55
N ALA A 308 13.85 25.60 -3.77
CA ALA A 308 15.26 25.38 -4.08
C ALA A 308 15.51 25.13 -5.58
N ARG A 309 14.59 25.59 -6.47
CA ARG A 309 14.70 25.41 -7.92
C ARG A 309 15.99 25.97 -8.47
N ARG A 310 16.65 25.19 -9.34
CA ARG A 310 17.87 25.57 -10.08
C ARG A 310 17.59 25.49 -11.58
N PRO A 311 18.35 26.17 -12.45
CA PRO A 311 18.12 26.11 -13.91
C PRO A 311 18.09 24.69 -14.49
N CYS A 312 18.91 23.77 -13.97
CA CYS A 312 18.92 22.37 -14.40
C CYS A 312 17.60 21.62 -14.11
N CYS A 313 16.83 22.09 -13.12
CA CYS A 313 15.54 21.47 -12.78
C CYS A 313 14.50 21.62 -13.90
N ASP A 314 14.64 22.58 -14.79
CA ASP A 314 13.72 22.77 -15.93
C ASP A 314 14.13 21.97 -17.16
N ILE A 315 15.39 21.52 -17.20
CA ILE A 315 15.99 20.91 -18.39
C ILE A 315 15.89 19.38 -18.32
N SER A 316 16.16 18.80 -17.14
CA SER A 316 16.24 17.35 -17.00
C SER A 316 15.64 16.85 -15.69
N GLN A 317 15.12 15.64 -15.75
CA GLN A 317 14.65 14.90 -14.59
C GLN A 317 15.86 14.42 -13.77
N PRO A 318 15.94 14.66 -12.44
CA PRO A 318 17.01 14.11 -11.63
C PRO A 318 16.88 12.59 -11.50
N GLU A 319 17.99 11.90 -11.41
CA GLU A 319 18.03 10.47 -11.10
C GLU A 319 17.84 10.22 -9.61
N LEU A 320 17.30 9.03 -9.25
CA LEU A 320 17.23 8.57 -7.88
C LEU A 320 18.61 8.03 -7.47
N VAL A 321 19.29 8.69 -6.56
CA VAL A 321 20.67 8.35 -6.17
C VAL A 321 20.82 8.28 -4.66
N ALA A 322 21.77 7.48 -4.19
CA ALA A 322 22.13 7.40 -2.78
C ALA A 322 22.79 8.71 -2.30
N VAL A 323 22.41 9.17 -1.11
CA VAL A 323 22.96 10.40 -0.50
C VAL A 323 23.79 10.14 0.75
N ASP A 324 23.53 9.06 1.51
CA ASP A 324 24.26 8.71 2.74
C ASP A 324 24.37 7.20 2.99
N GLY A 325 24.25 6.39 1.94
CA GLY A 325 24.30 4.91 2.01
C GLY A 325 23.02 4.27 2.55
N ARG A 326 22.06 5.05 3.07
CA ARG A 326 20.78 4.58 3.63
C ARG A 326 19.57 5.19 2.95
N ARG A 327 19.71 6.36 2.32
CA ARG A 327 18.63 7.11 1.66
C ARG A 327 18.90 7.27 0.17
N LEU A 328 17.82 7.19 -0.60
CA LEU A 328 17.80 7.51 -2.03
C LEU A 328 17.02 8.80 -2.25
N VAL A 329 17.54 9.72 -3.06
CA VAL A 329 16.89 11.01 -3.33
C VAL A 329 16.95 11.36 -4.81
N ARG A 330 15.83 11.80 -5.35
CA ARG A 330 15.66 12.28 -6.74
C ARG A 330 15.64 13.82 -6.77
N CYS A 331 16.80 14.47 -6.62
CA CYS A 331 16.91 15.91 -6.56
C CYS A 331 18.25 16.42 -7.11
N HIS A 332 18.22 17.52 -7.89
CA HIS A 332 19.44 18.22 -8.33
C HIS A 332 20.07 19.09 -7.22
N ALA A 333 19.25 19.54 -6.25
CA ALA A 333 19.67 20.37 -5.13
C ALA A 333 20.03 19.57 -3.87
N ARG A 334 20.37 18.28 -4.03
CA ARG A 334 20.89 17.46 -2.92
C ARG A 334 22.13 18.12 -2.31
N ARG A 335 22.34 17.91 -1.01
CA ARG A 335 23.57 18.39 -0.36
C ARG A 335 24.77 17.69 -1.03
N ASP A 336 25.69 18.52 -1.53
CA ASP A 336 27.01 18.06 -1.99
C ASP A 336 27.81 17.59 -0.80
#